data_4c6905c3210ff5db6f3622001e2468df
#
_entry.id   4c6905c3210ff5db6f3622001e2468df
#
_cell.length_a   1.000
_cell.length_b   1.000
_cell.length_c   1.000
_cell.angle_alpha   90.00
_cell.angle_beta   90.00
_cell.angle_gamma   90.00
#
_symmetry.space_group_name_H-M   'P 1'
#
loop_
_entity.id
_entity.type
_entity.pdbx_description
1 polymer ?
#
loop_
_entity_poly.entity_id
_entity_poly.type
_entity_poly.pdbx_seq_one_letter_code
_entity_poly.pdbx_strand_id
1 'polypeptide(L)'
;MTVDEDEGYVSKEFVDLALELPKAATLSEVTGVSDNRSSLVAYAKQFIGNPYVWGGTSLTKGADCSGFVLSVYKKYGISLPHSSKAQANCGTRIKASAAKPGDLFFYGKNGSINHVAIYIGGGQVVHASSRKTGIKISNAYYRTPICVVSLLK
;
A
#
# COMPACT_ATOMS: atom_id res chain seq x y z
N MET A 1 18.20 4.73 26.54
CA MET A 1 17.24 4.75 26.54
C MET A 1 16.42 4.99 26.47
N THR A 2 17.12 4.97 26.36
CA THR A 2 16.12 4.96 26.31
C THR A 2 15.38 5.22 26.16
N VAL A 3 15.85 5.10 25.82
CA VAL A 3 14.77 5.10 25.69
C VAL A 3 14.12 5.30 25.56
N ASP A 4 14.70 5.30 25.54
CA ASP A 4 13.68 5.30 25.52
C ASP A 4 13.14 5.45 25.33
N GLU A 5 13.36 5.31 25.02
CA GLU A 5 12.49 5.28 24.90
C GLU A 5 11.90 5.40 24.59
N ASP A 6 12.68 5.45 24.79
CA ASP A 6 11.80 5.46 24.59
C ASP A 6 11.32 5.65 24.24
N GLU A 7 11.51 5.47 23.95
CA GLU A 7 10.78 5.49 23.66
C GLU A 7 10.19 5.77 23.16
N GLY A 8 11.20 5.68 22.97
CA GLY A 8 10.51 5.97 22.71
C GLY A 8 10.14 6.12 22.31
N TYR A 9 9.89 5.82 21.97
CA TYR A 9 9.16 5.72 21.56
C TYR A 9 8.90 5.81 21.33
N VAL A 10 9.59 6.05 20.75
CA VAL A 10 8.96 6.01 20.58
C VAL A 10 8.57 6.21 20.39
N SER A 11 9.24 6.18 20.31
CA SER A 11 8.59 6.31 20.31
C SER A 11 8.30 6.30 20.31
N LYS A 12 8.58 6.01 20.15
CA LYS A 12 8.13 5.87 20.36
C LYS A 12 7.93 5.71 20.32
N GLU A 13 8.60 5.75 20.04
CA GLU A 13 8.28 5.56 20.26
C GLU A 13 8.26 5.38 20.27
N PHE A 14 8.56 5.07 20.20
CA PHE A 14 8.33 4.79 20.42
C PHE A 14 8.60 4.55 20.45
N VAL A 15 9.26 4.72 20.25
CA VAL A 15 9.22 4.53 20.50
C VAL A 15 9.41 4.30 20.57
N ASP A 16 10.07 4.09 20.75
CA ASP A 16 10.00 3.90 21.10
C ASP A 16 10.33 3.74 21.18
N LEU A 17 10.92 3.63 20.93
CA LEU A 17 11.05 3.49 21.26
C LEU A 17 11.50 3.29 21.31
N ALA A 18 12.09 3.15 20.94
CA ALA A 18 12.29 3.04 21.15
C ALA A 18 12.75 2.91 21.39
N LEU A 19 13.41 2.62 21.50
CA LEU A 19 13.54 2.47 21.83
C LEU A 19 14.07 2.21 21.87
N GLU A 20 14.77 2.12 21.61
CA GLU A 20 15.02 1.88 21.80
C GLU A 20 15.47 1.51 21.63
N LEU A 21 16.34 1.22 21.62
CA LEU A 21 16.57 0.90 21.64
C LEU A 21 17.13 0.53 21.55
N PRO A 22 17.67 0.24 21.24
CA PRO A 22 17.98 0.06 21.13
C PRO A 22 18.21 -0.41 21.17
N LYS A 23 18.79 -0.91 20.92
CA LYS A 23 18.83 -1.08 20.74
C LYS A 23 18.91 -1.36 20.18
N ALA A 24 19.41 -1.95 20.31
CA ALA A 24 19.47 -1.98 19.35
C ALA A 24 19.58 -2.18 17.95
N ALA A 25 20.39 -2.84 17.31
CA ALA A 25 20.75 -2.65 15.92
C ALA A 25 20.21 -3.72 14.99
N THR A 26 20.15 -4.94 15.39
CA THR A 26 19.57 -6.02 14.60
C THR A 26 18.13 -5.79 14.24
N LEU A 27 17.53 -4.96 14.99
CA LEU A 27 16.16 -4.56 14.75
C LEU A 27 16.00 -3.86 13.41
N SER A 28 17.04 -3.21 12.94
CA SER A 28 16.93 -2.39 11.74
C SER A 28 16.66 -3.20 10.47
N GLU A 29 17.13 -4.43 10.38
CA GLU A 29 16.86 -5.25 9.20
C GLU A 29 15.41 -5.68 9.11
N VAL A 30 14.84 -6.08 10.22
CA VAL A 30 13.43 -6.47 10.25
C VAL A 30 12.55 -5.25 10.04
N THR A 31 12.90 -4.15 10.69
CA THR A 31 12.16 -2.91 10.52
C THR A 31 12.31 -2.32 9.13
N GLY A 32 13.40 -2.66 8.40
CA GLY A 32 13.57 -2.20 7.04
C GLY A 32 12.44 -2.65 6.12
N VAL A 33 11.98 -3.90 6.26
CA VAL A 33 10.86 -4.41 5.49
C VAL A 33 9.56 -3.71 5.91
N SER A 34 9.35 -3.56 7.21
CA SER A 34 8.19 -2.83 7.73
C SER A 34 8.20 -1.38 7.31
N ASP A 35 9.38 -0.75 7.34
CA ASP A 35 9.53 0.65 6.94
C ASP A 35 9.18 0.85 5.48
N ASN A 36 9.55 -0.09 4.60
CA ASN A 36 9.19 -0.01 3.19
C ASN A 36 7.67 -0.06 3.00
N ARG A 37 6.99 -0.93 3.72
CA ARG A 37 5.54 -1.01 3.66
C ARG A 37 4.89 0.27 4.19
N SER A 38 5.34 0.76 5.32
CA SER A 38 4.84 1.99 5.92
C SER A 38 5.10 3.19 5.03
N SER A 39 6.30 3.27 4.46
CA SER A 39 6.68 4.35 3.56
C SER A 39 5.82 4.35 2.30
N LEU A 40 5.60 3.18 1.72
CA LEU A 40 4.80 3.06 0.51
C LEU A 40 3.36 3.51 0.76
N VAL A 41 2.79 3.08 1.87
CA VAL A 41 1.43 3.47 2.25
C VAL A 41 1.35 4.97 2.50
N ALA A 42 2.29 5.53 3.24
CA ALA A 42 2.33 6.96 3.51
C ALA A 42 2.47 7.77 2.22
N TYR A 43 3.31 7.30 1.30
CA TYR A 43 3.48 7.93 0.01
C TYR A 43 2.17 7.91 -0.79
N ALA A 44 1.53 6.73 -0.85
CA ALA A 44 0.26 6.60 -1.57
C ALA A 44 -0.81 7.53 -1.01
N LYS A 45 -0.87 7.68 0.29
CA LYS A 45 -1.89 8.51 0.96
C LYS A 45 -1.72 10.00 0.69
N GLN A 46 -0.53 10.44 0.31
CA GLN A 46 -0.30 11.85 -0.03
C GLN A 46 -1.14 12.32 -1.21
N PHE A 47 -1.60 11.39 -2.03
CA PHE A 47 -2.30 11.72 -3.28
C PHE A 47 -3.81 11.62 -3.16
N ILE A 48 -4.32 11.37 -1.96
CA ILE A 48 -5.77 11.34 -1.70
C ILE A 48 -6.36 12.69 -2.09
N GLY A 49 -7.44 12.66 -2.86
CA GLY A 49 -8.09 13.86 -3.36
C GLY A 49 -7.68 14.25 -4.77
N ASN A 50 -6.60 13.68 -5.29
CA ASN A 50 -6.16 13.96 -6.65
C ASN A 50 -7.04 13.24 -7.67
N PRO A 51 -7.11 13.73 -8.91
CA PRO A 51 -8.12 13.26 -9.85
C PRO A 51 -7.86 11.86 -10.40
N TYR A 52 -8.95 11.21 -10.78
CA TYR A 52 -8.94 9.97 -11.54
C TYR A 52 -8.99 10.32 -13.03
N VAL A 53 -8.08 9.76 -13.84
CA VAL A 53 -8.09 9.89 -15.28
C VAL A 53 -7.87 8.54 -15.91
N TRP A 54 -8.81 8.09 -16.76
CA TRP A 54 -8.69 6.83 -17.47
C TRP A 54 -7.40 6.81 -18.29
N GLY A 55 -6.61 5.75 -18.12
CA GLY A 55 -5.33 5.63 -18.82
C GLY A 55 -4.22 6.48 -18.22
N GLY A 56 -4.51 7.25 -17.18
CA GLY A 56 -3.52 8.12 -16.54
C GLY A 56 -2.59 7.41 -15.59
N THR A 57 -1.38 7.93 -15.48
CA THR A 57 -0.37 7.43 -14.54
C THR A 57 0.22 8.53 -13.68
N SER A 58 -0.32 9.74 -13.74
CA SER A 58 0.18 10.85 -12.94
C SER A 58 -0.48 10.87 -11.57
N LEU A 59 0.32 10.82 -10.52
CA LEU A 59 -0.20 10.85 -9.15
C LEU A 59 -0.83 12.19 -8.78
N THR A 60 -0.50 13.25 -9.51
CA THR A 60 -0.99 14.60 -9.22
C THR A 60 -2.01 15.08 -10.23
N LYS A 61 -1.86 14.73 -11.51
CA LYS A 61 -2.72 15.24 -12.58
C LYS A 61 -3.82 14.27 -12.99
N GLY A 62 -3.67 13.01 -12.66
CA GLY A 62 -4.70 12.03 -12.91
C GLY A 62 -4.15 10.65 -13.19
N ALA A 63 -4.70 9.65 -12.50
CA ALA A 63 -4.34 8.25 -12.66
C ALA A 63 -5.59 7.40 -12.54
N ASP A 64 -5.62 6.29 -13.30
CA ASP A 64 -6.64 5.27 -13.07
C ASP A 64 -6.14 4.30 -11.99
N CYS A 65 -6.91 3.24 -11.70
CA CYS A 65 -6.60 2.36 -10.59
C CYS A 65 -5.23 1.70 -10.72
N SER A 66 -4.93 1.12 -11.87
CA SER A 66 -3.64 0.47 -12.10
C SER A 66 -2.51 1.48 -12.31
N GLY A 67 -2.82 2.65 -12.88
CA GLY A 67 -1.85 3.73 -13.03
C GLY A 67 -1.40 4.30 -11.69
N PHE A 68 -2.32 4.43 -10.75
CA PHE A 68 -2.01 4.85 -9.38
C PHE A 68 -1.05 3.85 -8.72
N VAL A 69 -1.39 2.57 -8.78
CA VAL A 69 -0.56 1.50 -8.20
C VAL A 69 0.81 1.45 -8.85
N LEU A 70 0.85 1.46 -10.17
CA LEU A 70 2.10 1.44 -10.95
C LEU A 70 3.02 2.58 -10.51
N SER A 71 2.48 3.79 -10.39
CA SER A 71 3.26 4.98 -10.07
C SER A 71 3.77 4.98 -8.63
N VAL A 72 2.95 4.49 -7.70
CA VAL A 72 3.36 4.36 -6.30
C VAL A 72 4.50 3.35 -6.16
N TYR A 73 4.35 2.17 -6.75
CA TYR A 73 5.37 1.14 -6.66
C TYR A 73 6.66 1.50 -7.38
N LYS A 74 6.55 2.28 -8.46
CA LYS A 74 7.73 2.73 -9.22
C LYS A 74 8.70 3.50 -8.34
N LYS A 75 8.21 4.29 -7.41
CA LYS A 75 9.06 5.03 -6.48
C LYS A 75 9.95 4.10 -5.67
N TYR A 76 9.51 2.87 -5.45
CA TYR A 76 10.23 1.88 -4.64
C TYR A 76 10.96 0.87 -5.51
N GLY A 77 11.17 1.18 -6.78
CA GLY A 77 11.96 0.35 -7.68
C GLY A 77 11.25 -0.87 -8.23
N ILE A 78 9.93 -0.93 -8.08
CA ILE A 78 9.14 -2.05 -8.57
C ILE A 78 8.41 -1.61 -9.83
N SER A 79 8.72 -2.27 -10.94
CA SER A 79 8.08 -2.02 -12.23
C SER A 79 6.83 -2.88 -12.38
N LEU A 80 5.71 -2.26 -12.69
CA LEU A 80 4.45 -2.96 -12.89
C LEU A 80 3.84 -2.60 -14.25
N PRO A 81 3.11 -3.54 -14.86
CA PRO A 81 2.38 -3.20 -16.08
C PRO A 81 1.18 -2.30 -15.77
N HIS A 82 0.74 -1.54 -16.75
CA HIS A 82 -0.42 -0.66 -16.62
C HIS A 82 -1.72 -1.42 -16.90
N SER A 83 -2.00 -2.39 -16.05
CA SER A 83 -3.19 -3.24 -16.16
C SER A 83 -3.44 -3.94 -14.82
N SER A 84 -4.63 -3.79 -14.27
CA SER A 84 -4.96 -4.47 -13.03
C SER A 84 -4.89 -5.98 -13.16
N LYS A 85 -5.37 -6.53 -14.28
CA LYS A 85 -5.26 -7.97 -14.57
C LYS A 85 -3.81 -8.45 -14.56
N ALA A 86 -2.93 -7.73 -15.23
CA ALA A 86 -1.53 -8.11 -15.34
C ALA A 86 -0.81 -7.93 -13.99
N GLN A 87 -1.15 -6.89 -13.24
CA GLN A 87 -0.56 -6.66 -11.92
C GLN A 87 -0.87 -7.81 -10.96
N ALA A 88 -2.03 -8.45 -11.11
CA ALA A 88 -2.40 -9.58 -10.25
C ALA A 88 -1.49 -10.79 -10.43
N ASN A 89 -0.72 -10.83 -11.50
CA ASN A 89 0.22 -11.92 -11.78
C ASN A 89 1.67 -11.55 -11.46
N CYS A 90 1.90 -10.37 -10.91
CA CYS A 90 3.26 -9.89 -10.68
C CYS A 90 3.85 -10.29 -9.33
N GLY A 91 3.04 -10.83 -8.42
CA GLY A 91 3.51 -11.17 -7.08
C GLY A 91 2.93 -12.47 -6.58
N THR A 92 3.04 -12.68 -5.28
CA THR A 92 2.58 -13.90 -4.63
C THR A 92 1.15 -13.72 -4.16
N ARG A 93 0.27 -14.64 -4.53
CA ARG A 93 -1.10 -14.62 -4.03
C ARG A 93 -1.14 -15.07 -2.58
N ILE A 94 -1.88 -14.33 -1.77
CA ILE A 94 -2.03 -14.60 -0.35
C ILE A 94 -3.51 -14.52 0.01
N LYS A 95 -3.84 -15.01 1.20
CA LYS A 95 -5.20 -14.87 1.73
C LYS A 95 -5.45 -13.43 2.12
N ALA A 96 -6.68 -12.96 1.91
CA ALA A 96 -7.05 -11.60 2.32
C ALA A 96 -6.81 -11.36 3.81
N SER A 97 -7.04 -12.39 4.63
CA SER A 97 -6.81 -12.31 6.07
C SER A 97 -5.33 -12.17 6.45
N ALA A 98 -4.43 -12.51 5.52
CA ALA A 98 -2.99 -12.40 5.72
C ALA A 98 -2.41 -11.12 5.13
N ALA A 99 -3.24 -10.24 4.60
CA ALA A 99 -2.78 -9.02 3.94
C ALA A 99 -2.10 -8.07 4.92
N LYS A 100 -1.04 -7.44 4.45
CA LYS A 100 -0.28 -6.44 5.18
C LYS A 100 -0.29 -5.13 4.43
N PRO A 101 -0.05 -4.01 5.10
CA PRO A 101 0.02 -2.71 4.40
C PRO A 101 0.97 -2.77 3.21
N GLY A 102 0.54 -2.26 2.07
CA GLY A 102 1.30 -2.31 0.83
C GLY A 102 0.93 -3.46 -0.09
N ASP A 103 0.17 -4.44 0.38
CA ASP A 103 -0.32 -5.51 -0.49
C ASP A 103 -1.45 -5.00 -1.37
N LEU A 104 -1.72 -5.71 -2.47
CA LEU A 104 -2.71 -5.28 -3.45
C LEU A 104 -3.97 -6.13 -3.38
N PHE A 105 -5.11 -5.46 -3.31
CA PHE A 105 -6.44 -6.09 -3.40
C PHE A 105 -6.96 -5.91 -4.81
N PHE A 106 -7.44 -7.00 -5.40
CA PHE A 106 -7.98 -7.00 -6.76
C PHE A 106 -9.46 -7.33 -6.74
N TYR A 107 -10.22 -6.55 -7.49
CA TYR A 107 -11.67 -6.67 -7.57
C TYR A 107 -12.09 -6.87 -9.02
N GLY A 108 -13.28 -7.38 -9.21
CA GLY A 108 -13.78 -7.56 -10.55
C GLY A 108 -15.20 -8.02 -10.58
N LYS A 109 -15.59 -8.59 -11.74
CA LYS A 109 -16.93 -9.09 -11.98
C LYS A 109 -16.83 -10.43 -12.68
N ASN A 110 -17.58 -11.41 -12.22
CA ASN A 110 -17.60 -12.75 -12.81
C ASN A 110 -16.19 -13.35 -12.93
N GLY A 111 -15.37 -13.15 -11.90
CA GLY A 111 -14.00 -13.67 -11.87
C GLY A 111 -12.99 -12.88 -12.70
N SER A 112 -13.41 -11.85 -13.41
CA SER A 112 -12.54 -11.04 -14.25
C SER A 112 -12.15 -9.77 -13.49
N ILE A 113 -10.84 -9.57 -13.29
CA ILE A 113 -10.31 -8.43 -12.55
C ILE A 113 -10.47 -7.15 -13.36
N ASN A 114 -11.04 -6.12 -12.75
CA ASN A 114 -11.17 -4.80 -13.37
C ASN A 114 -10.76 -3.64 -12.47
N HIS A 115 -10.25 -3.92 -11.26
CA HIS A 115 -9.87 -2.87 -10.33
C HIS A 115 -8.79 -3.37 -9.38
N VAL A 116 -7.96 -2.45 -8.89
CA VAL A 116 -6.90 -2.74 -7.94
C VAL A 116 -6.80 -1.61 -6.92
N ALA A 117 -6.44 -1.96 -5.69
CA ALA A 117 -6.27 -1.00 -4.60
C ALA A 117 -5.10 -1.43 -3.72
N ILE A 118 -4.50 -0.46 -3.03
CA ILE A 118 -3.40 -0.72 -2.12
C ILE A 118 -3.95 -0.83 -0.69
N TYR A 119 -3.67 -1.97 -0.04
CA TYR A 119 -4.08 -2.18 1.34
C TYR A 119 -3.25 -1.28 2.27
N ILE A 120 -3.92 -0.59 3.18
CA ILE A 120 -3.24 0.33 4.10
C ILE A 120 -3.32 -0.13 5.56
N GLY A 121 -3.88 -1.32 5.78
CA GLY A 121 -4.09 -1.84 7.12
C GLY A 121 -5.47 -1.48 7.65
N GLY A 122 -5.84 -2.09 8.78
CA GLY A 122 -7.12 -1.77 9.42
C GLY A 122 -8.36 -2.07 8.60
N GLY A 123 -8.26 -2.94 7.61
CA GLY A 123 -9.38 -3.28 6.75
C GLY A 123 -9.69 -2.24 5.70
N GLN A 124 -8.73 -1.38 5.38
CA GLN A 124 -8.92 -0.27 4.43
C GLN A 124 -7.93 -0.32 3.28
N VAL A 125 -8.34 0.24 2.16
CA VAL A 125 -7.49 0.38 0.97
C VAL A 125 -7.50 1.83 0.50
N VAL A 126 -6.41 2.23 -0.18
CA VAL A 126 -6.35 3.51 -0.92
C VAL A 126 -6.30 3.19 -2.40
N HIS A 127 -7.08 3.89 -3.20
CA HIS A 127 -7.18 3.61 -4.63
C HIS A 127 -7.69 4.81 -5.42
N ALA A 128 -7.37 4.83 -6.71
CA ALA A 128 -8.00 5.74 -7.65
C ALA A 128 -9.35 5.12 -8.03
N SER A 129 -10.41 5.62 -7.43
CA SER A 129 -11.70 4.94 -7.44
C SER A 129 -12.53 5.25 -8.68
N SER A 130 -12.82 6.51 -8.93
CA SER A 130 -13.66 6.93 -10.05
C SER A 130 -13.41 8.40 -10.35
N ARG A 131 -13.96 8.85 -11.49
CA ARG A 131 -13.87 10.28 -11.85
C ARG A 131 -14.53 11.19 -10.83
N LYS A 132 -15.56 10.69 -10.17
CA LYS A 132 -16.28 11.48 -9.16
C LYS A 132 -15.46 11.69 -7.89
N THR A 133 -14.73 10.65 -7.49
CA THR A 133 -14.09 10.64 -6.18
C THR A 133 -12.60 10.84 -6.23
N GLY A 134 -11.96 10.51 -7.38
CA GLY A 134 -10.52 10.52 -7.46
C GLY A 134 -9.90 9.46 -6.55
N ILE A 135 -8.75 9.78 -6.01
CA ILE A 135 -8.03 8.90 -5.10
C ILE A 135 -8.61 9.05 -3.70
N LYS A 136 -9.00 7.93 -3.09
CA LYS A 136 -9.68 7.93 -1.79
C LYS A 136 -9.37 6.65 -1.01
N ILE A 137 -9.77 6.64 0.25
CA ILE A 137 -9.74 5.45 1.10
C ILE A 137 -11.14 4.83 1.08
N SER A 138 -11.19 3.50 1.00
CA SER A 138 -12.42 2.73 1.09
C SER A 138 -12.20 1.51 1.99
N ASN A 139 -13.27 0.89 2.44
CA ASN A 139 -13.19 -0.41 3.12
C ASN A 139 -12.67 -1.45 2.10
N ALA A 140 -11.74 -2.31 2.53
CA ALA A 140 -11.15 -3.31 1.64
C ALA A 140 -12.20 -4.28 1.10
N TYR A 141 -13.30 -4.45 1.79
CA TYR A 141 -14.38 -5.36 1.41
C TYR A 141 -15.63 -4.61 0.90
N TYR A 142 -15.46 -3.37 0.44
CA TYR A 142 -16.57 -2.64 -0.20
C TYR A 142 -17.06 -3.36 -1.45
N ARG A 143 -16.19 -4.18 -2.04
CA ARG A 143 -16.49 -5.20 -3.04
C ARG A 143 -15.77 -6.46 -2.57
N THR A 144 -16.27 -7.62 -2.96
CA THR A 144 -15.58 -8.88 -2.64
C THR A 144 -14.29 -8.98 -3.44
N PRO A 145 -13.13 -9.09 -2.79
CA PRO A 145 -11.87 -9.23 -3.54
C PRO A 145 -11.83 -10.56 -4.28
N ILE A 146 -11.34 -10.53 -5.52
CA ILE A 146 -11.08 -11.75 -6.28
C ILE A 146 -9.79 -12.40 -5.78
N CYS A 147 -8.77 -11.60 -5.50
CA CYS A 147 -7.52 -12.10 -4.94
C CYS A 147 -6.75 -10.95 -4.28
N VAL A 148 -5.75 -11.32 -3.51
CA VAL A 148 -4.82 -10.40 -2.86
C VAL A 148 -3.42 -10.85 -3.23
N VAL A 149 -2.55 -9.91 -3.56
CA VAL A 149 -1.20 -10.20 -4.04
C VAL A 149 -0.21 -9.38 -3.25
N SER A 150 0.88 -10.02 -2.84
CA SER A 150 1.99 -9.35 -2.17
C SER A 150 3.16 -9.21 -3.13
N LEU A 151 3.66 -7.98 -3.28
CA LEU A 151 4.85 -7.67 -4.06
C LEU A 151 6.04 -7.36 -3.15
N LEU A 152 5.78 -7.12 -1.89
CA LEU A 152 6.80 -6.77 -0.90
C LEU A 152 7.12 -8.00 -0.05
N LYS A 153 8.36 -8.08 0.41
CA LYS A 153 8.80 -9.20 1.24
C LYS A 153 8.79 -8.90 2.71
#